data_5951f6355193e770d0b7976667fc6b2e
#
_entry.id   5951f6355193e770d0b7976667fc6b2e
#
_cell.length_a   1.000
_cell.length_b   1.000
_cell.length_c   1.000
_cell.angle_alpha   90.00
_cell.angle_beta   90.00
_cell.angle_gamma   90.00
#
_symmetry.space_group_name_H-M   'P 1'
#
loop_
_entity.id
_entity.type
_entity.pdbx_description
1 polymer ?
#
loop_
_entity_poly.entity_id
_entity_poly.type
_entity_poly.pdbx_seq_one_letter_code
_entity_poly.pdbx_strand_id
1 'polypeptide(L)'
;TTEKFVLLRFSGDNIYNHNKQRLSYSGAFVYFPGAFYGVGYNAGKEGYAQDLTTTMGAFRISYCTSLVGRFYIGVSGGIDYSGAKYKNSGMADRMNGIQADVESGKPVPGGKMGELYNLWQEGRYDPAKQDPFSNYIATTGDKPNAFNANVGLFAQYDTRDVTFNASKGIFIKAEAKWY
;
A
#
# COMPACT_ATOMS: atom_id res chain seq x y z
N THR A 1 9.76 -9.85 -17.78
CA THR A 1 9.84 -8.37 -17.62
C THR A 1 10.09 -8.09 -16.17
N THR A 2 11.24 -7.49 -15.84
CA THR A 2 11.56 -7.10 -14.46
C THR A 2 10.67 -5.92 -14.08
N GLU A 3 9.70 -6.17 -13.22
CA GLU A 3 8.83 -5.10 -12.71
C GLU A 3 9.61 -4.27 -11.71
N LYS A 4 9.58 -2.95 -11.88
CA LYS A 4 10.35 -2.03 -11.05
C LYS A 4 9.59 -1.75 -9.76
N PHE A 5 10.17 -2.12 -8.64
CA PHE A 5 9.78 -1.70 -7.31
C PHE A 5 10.48 -0.38 -6.95
N VAL A 6 9.74 0.56 -6.41
CA VAL A 6 10.29 1.82 -5.90
C VAL A 6 9.86 2.00 -4.45
N LEU A 7 10.82 2.21 -3.58
CA LEU A 7 10.61 2.62 -2.19
C LEU A 7 11.47 3.85 -1.91
N LEU A 8 10.82 4.96 -1.62
CA LEU A 8 11.46 6.17 -1.12
C LEU A 8 11.00 6.42 0.31
N ARG A 9 11.92 6.70 1.20
CA ARG A 9 11.63 7.08 2.58
C ARG A 9 12.59 8.16 3.04
N PHE A 10 12.05 9.15 3.71
CA PHE A 10 12.84 10.16 4.39
C PHE A 10 12.23 10.51 5.74
N SER A 11 13.05 10.97 6.66
CA SER A 11 12.61 11.49 7.94
C SER A 11 13.65 12.48 8.45
N GLY A 12 13.21 13.39 9.28
CA GLY A 12 14.09 14.34 9.93
C GLY A 12 13.49 14.86 11.24
N ASP A 13 14.37 15.15 12.17
CA ASP A 13 14.06 15.78 13.45
C ASP A 13 14.94 16.99 13.64
N ASN A 14 14.34 18.15 13.71
CA ASN A 14 15.03 19.40 13.97
C ASN A 14 14.73 19.86 15.41
N ILE A 15 15.78 20.11 16.15
CA ILE A 15 15.72 20.52 17.55
C ILE A 15 16.19 21.96 17.65
N TYR A 16 15.36 22.82 18.23
CA TYR A 16 15.61 24.24 18.36
C TYR A 16 15.59 24.67 19.83
N ASN A 17 16.13 25.84 20.06
CA ASN A 17 16.05 26.55 21.33
C ASN A 17 16.42 25.66 22.54
N HIS A 18 17.63 25.04 22.50
CA HIS A 18 18.15 24.17 23.57
C HIS A 18 17.16 23.05 23.95
N ASN A 19 16.64 22.35 22.93
CA ASN A 19 15.69 21.25 23.07
C ASN A 19 14.29 21.67 23.59
N LYS A 20 13.95 22.95 23.54
CA LYS A 20 12.62 23.42 23.92
C LYS A 20 11.60 23.28 22.78
N GLN A 21 12.06 23.21 21.55
CA GLN A 21 11.19 23.10 20.37
C GLN A 21 11.71 21.97 19.47
N ARG A 22 10.80 21.19 18.93
CA ARG A 22 11.12 20.08 18.03
C ARG A 22 10.15 20.08 16.84
N LEU A 23 10.71 19.96 15.64
CA LEU A 23 9.99 19.75 14.40
C LEU A 23 10.41 18.39 13.84
N SER A 24 9.47 17.45 13.78
CA SER A 24 9.69 16.13 13.19
C SER A 24 8.87 16.01 11.92
N TYR A 25 9.46 15.43 10.89
CA TYR A 25 8.77 15.15 9.64
C TYR A 25 9.22 13.80 9.08
N SER A 26 8.31 13.15 8.37
CA SER A 26 8.62 11.90 7.66
C SER A 26 7.76 11.78 6.42
N GLY A 27 8.32 11.15 5.40
CA GLY A 27 7.59 10.81 4.20
C GLY A 27 8.03 9.45 3.68
N ALA A 28 7.07 8.78 3.03
CA ALA A 28 7.31 7.52 2.33
C ALA A 28 6.52 7.51 1.03
N PHE A 29 7.11 6.93 0.02
CA PHE A 29 6.45 6.62 -1.24
C PHE A 29 6.82 5.20 -1.66
N VAL A 30 5.80 4.43 -2.02
CA VAL A 30 5.93 3.05 -2.46
C VAL A 30 5.20 2.88 -3.77
N TYR A 31 5.89 2.34 -4.75
CA TYR A 31 5.32 1.85 -5.99
C TYR A 31 5.66 0.37 -6.10
N PHE A 32 4.64 -0.47 -6.05
CA PHE A 32 4.81 -1.92 -5.98
C PHE A 32 3.91 -2.61 -7.01
N PRO A 33 4.48 -3.12 -8.10
CA PRO A 33 3.78 -4.05 -8.98
C PRO A 33 3.68 -5.42 -8.33
N GLY A 34 2.53 -6.06 -8.43
CA GLY A 34 2.29 -7.38 -7.86
C GLY A 34 1.06 -8.02 -8.47
N ALA A 35 0.77 -9.25 -8.06
CA ALA A 35 -0.40 -9.98 -8.49
C ALA A 35 -1.38 -10.16 -7.32
N PHE A 36 -2.65 -9.95 -7.58
CA PHE A 36 -3.75 -10.20 -6.65
C PHE A 36 -4.44 -11.51 -7.02
N TYR A 37 -4.51 -12.42 -6.08
CA TYR A 37 -5.08 -13.76 -6.28
C TYR A 37 -6.50 -13.90 -5.70
N GLY A 38 -7.06 -12.84 -5.13
CA GLY A 38 -8.32 -12.86 -4.41
C GLY A 38 -8.16 -12.86 -2.90
N VAL A 39 -9.28 -12.93 -2.20
CA VAL A 39 -9.35 -12.91 -0.73
C VAL A 39 -9.65 -14.31 -0.20
N GLY A 40 -8.87 -14.77 0.77
CA GLY A 40 -9.06 -16.04 1.44
C GLY A 40 -8.01 -17.10 1.09
N TYR A 41 -7.93 -18.13 1.94
CA TYR A 41 -6.89 -19.17 1.88
C TYR A 41 -6.86 -19.96 0.56
N ASN A 42 -8.01 -20.17 -0.06
CA ASN A 42 -8.12 -20.98 -1.27
C ASN A 42 -7.97 -20.18 -2.56
N ALA A 43 -8.04 -18.85 -2.51
CA ALA A 43 -8.04 -18.00 -3.71
C ALA A 43 -6.82 -18.22 -4.60
N GLY A 44 -5.61 -18.36 -4.01
CA GLY A 44 -4.39 -18.63 -4.77
C GLY A 44 -4.32 -20.03 -5.39
N LYS A 45 -5.15 -20.98 -4.93
CA LYS A 45 -5.15 -22.36 -5.45
C LYS A 45 -5.94 -22.47 -6.76
N GLU A 46 -6.91 -21.60 -6.98
CA GLU A 46 -7.75 -21.61 -8.18
C GLU A 46 -7.03 -21.10 -9.43
N GLY A 47 -5.86 -20.46 -9.25
CA GLY A 47 -4.97 -20.03 -10.31
C GLY A 47 -5.35 -18.73 -10.99
N TYR A 48 -6.37 -18.07 -10.50
CA TYR A 48 -6.71 -16.73 -10.96
C TYR A 48 -5.73 -15.71 -10.38
N ALA A 49 -5.25 -14.81 -11.21
CA ALA A 49 -4.35 -13.76 -10.80
C ALA A 49 -4.59 -12.52 -11.66
N GLN A 50 -4.66 -11.37 -11.03
CA GLN A 50 -4.76 -10.09 -11.72
C GLN A 50 -3.56 -9.23 -11.35
N ASP A 51 -2.83 -8.75 -12.37
CA ASP A 51 -1.67 -7.91 -12.12
C ASP A 51 -2.10 -6.52 -11.67
N LEU A 52 -1.63 -6.13 -10.50
CA LEU A 52 -1.90 -4.84 -9.90
C LEU A 52 -0.64 -4.01 -9.80
N THR A 53 -0.83 -2.72 -9.79
CA THR A 53 0.18 -1.76 -9.34
C THR A 53 -0.37 -1.04 -8.13
N THR A 54 0.27 -1.24 -6.98
CA THR A 54 -0.05 -0.54 -5.75
C THR A 54 0.85 0.68 -5.61
N THR A 55 0.24 1.83 -5.38
CA THR A 55 0.92 3.09 -5.10
C THR A 55 0.49 3.58 -3.72
N MET A 56 1.45 3.83 -2.85
CA MET A 56 1.20 4.38 -1.53
C MET A 56 2.08 5.60 -1.31
N GLY A 57 1.53 6.62 -0.67
CA GLY A 57 2.25 7.81 -0.27
C GLY A 57 1.81 8.24 1.12
N ALA A 58 2.75 8.64 1.96
CA ALA A 58 2.46 9.18 3.28
C ALA A 58 3.40 10.34 3.57
N PHE A 59 2.87 11.40 4.14
CA PHE A 59 3.65 12.49 4.70
C PHE A 59 3.10 12.84 6.08
N ARG A 60 3.98 13.00 7.05
CA ARG A 60 3.63 13.37 8.42
C ARG A 60 4.58 14.48 8.89
N ILE A 61 4.01 15.43 9.62
CA ILE A 61 4.74 16.53 10.25
C ILE A 61 4.20 16.72 11.65
N SER A 62 5.08 17.04 12.58
CA SER A 62 4.69 17.40 13.94
C SER A 62 5.63 18.44 14.50
N TYR A 63 5.05 19.37 15.25
CA TYR A 63 5.78 20.39 15.96
C TYR A 63 5.37 20.38 17.42
N CYS A 64 6.34 20.46 18.33
CA CYS A 64 6.06 20.59 19.75
C CYS A 64 7.00 21.58 20.43
N THR A 65 6.49 22.11 21.52
CA THR A 65 7.25 23.01 22.41
C THR A 65 7.20 22.50 23.83
N SER A 66 8.31 22.69 24.56
CA SER A 66 8.38 22.38 25.98
C SER A 66 7.52 23.34 26.77
N LEU A 67 6.60 22.80 27.55
CA LEU A 67 5.78 23.56 28.47
C LEU A 67 6.51 23.75 29.81
N VAL A 68 6.99 22.64 30.38
CA VAL A 68 7.78 22.63 31.62
C VAL A 68 8.80 21.49 31.55
N GLY A 69 10.08 21.81 31.65
CA GLY A 69 11.14 20.82 31.71
C GLY A 69 11.15 19.90 30.50
N ARG A 70 10.81 18.63 30.70
CA ARG A 70 10.79 17.57 29.69
C ARG A 70 9.38 17.19 29.22
N PHE A 71 8.41 17.99 29.58
CA PHE A 71 7.04 17.85 29.13
C PHE A 71 6.75 18.78 27.95
N TYR A 72 6.29 18.21 26.84
CA TYR A 72 6.04 18.92 25.58
C TYR A 72 4.56 18.79 25.20
N ILE A 73 4.04 19.84 24.58
CA ILE A 73 2.76 19.81 23.87
C ILE A 73 2.99 20.17 22.41
N GLY A 74 2.20 19.62 21.54
CA GLY A 74 2.40 19.82 20.12
C GLY A 74 1.20 19.52 19.25
N VAL A 75 1.39 19.84 17.98
CA VAL A 75 0.43 19.61 16.91
C VAL A 75 1.03 18.67 15.89
N SER A 76 0.21 17.84 15.28
CA SER A 76 0.62 16.96 14.19
C SER A 76 -0.32 17.07 13.01
N GLY A 77 0.18 16.77 11.84
CA GLY A 77 -0.62 16.65 10.63
C GLY A 77 -0.07 15.57 9.73
N GLY A 78 -0.93 15.00 8.93
CA GLY A 78 -0.52 13.98 7.99
C GLY A 78 -1.48 13.83 6.84
N ILE A 79 -0.95 13.34 5.74
CA ILE A 79 -1.69 12.90 4.57
C ILE A 79 -1.23 11.51 4.20
N ASP A 80 -2.17 10.65 3.85
CA ASP A 80 -1.93 9.29 3.40
C ASP A 80 -2.73 9.05 2.12
N TYR A 81 -2.07 8.51 1.11
CA TYR A 81 -2.68 8.05 -0.11
C TYR A 81 -2.36 6.58 -0.32
N SER A 82 -3.36 5.80 -0.68
CA SER A 82 -3.18 4.43 -1.18
C SER A 82 -4.04 4.22 -2.41
N GLY A 83 -3.48 3.57 -3.42
CA GLY A 83 -4.19 3.27 -4.64
C GLY A 83 -3.73 1.97 -5.25
N ALA A 84 -4.65 1.23 -5.83
CA ALA A 84 -4.38 0.04 -6.62
C ALA A 84 -4.97 0.23 -8.01
N LYS A 85 -4.14 -0.02 -9.02
CA LYS A 85 -4.56 -0.05 -10.43
C LYS A 85 -4.22 -1.41 -11.00
N TYR A 86 -5.17 -2.03 -11.67
CA TYR A 86 -4.85 -3.19 -12.50
C TYR A 86 -4.26 -2.71 -13.82
N LYS A 87 -3.23 -3.40 -14.29
CA LYS A 87 -2.82 -3.31 -15.69
C LYS A 87 -3.87 -4.03 -16.53
N ASN A 88 -3.96 -3.70 -17.81
CA ASN A 88 -4.82 -4.35 -18.81
C ASN A 88 -4.40 -5.82 -19.05
N SER A 89 -4.20 -6.58 -18.00
CA SER A 89 -3.77 -7.97 -18.02
C SER A 89 -4.62 -8.81 -17.08
N GLY A 90 -5.90 -8.49 -16.99
CA GLY A 90 -6.88 -9.36 -16.37
C GLY A 90 -6.95 -10.71 -17.08
N MET A 91 -7.68 -11.65 -16.52
CA MET A 91 -7.79 -12.97 -17.13
C MET A 91 -8.43 -12.92 -18.52
N ALA A 92 -9.36 -11.99 -18.77
CA ALA A 92 -9.94 -11.79 -20.09
C ALA A 92 -8.86 -11.40 -21.12
N ASP A 93 -8.01 -10.44 -20.80
CA ASP A 93 -6.91 -10.03 -21.68
C ASP A 93 -5.88 -11.15 -21.91
N ARG A 94 -5.61 -11.96 -20.87
CA ARG A 94 -4.73 -13.12 -20.99
C ARG A 94 -5.29 -14.19 -21.91
N MET A 95 -6.60 -14.51 -21.81
CA MET A 95 -7.26 -15.47 -22.69
C MET A 95 -7.27 -14.98 -24.14
N ASN A 96 -7.57 -13.71 -24.35
CA ASN A 96 -7.53 -13.08 -25.68
C ASN A 96 -6.09 -13.08 -26.26
N GLY A 97 -5.07 -12.85 -25.42
CA GLY A 97 -3.68 -12.91 -25.82
C GLY A 97 -3.25 -14.33 -26.25
N ILE A 98 -3.67 -15.35 -25.49
CA ILE A 98 -3.43 -16.75 -25.86
C ILE A 98 -4.15 -17.10 -27.15
N GLN A 99 -5.40 -16.64 -27.33
CA GLN A 99 -6.15 -16.83 -28.56
C GLN A 99 -5.38 -16.31 -29.78
N ALA A 100 -4.91 -15.06 -29.70
CA ALA A 100 -4.14 -14.43 -30.77
C ALA A 100 -2.83 -15.19 -31.06
N ASP A 101 -2.15 -15.71 -30.04
CA ASP A 101 -0.95 -16.52 -30.17
C ASP A 101 -1.25 -17.85 -30.87
N VAL A 102 -2.32 -18.53 -30.49
CA VAL A 102 -2.74 -19.80 -31.11
C VAL A 102 -3.15 -19.60 -32.58
N GLU A 103 -3.89 -18.51 -32.88
CA GLU A 103 -4.25 -18.14 -34.25
C GLU A 103 -3.03 -17.83 -35.12
N SER A 104 -1.94 -17.35 -34.52
CA SER A 104 -0.66 -17.14 -35.19
C SER A 104 0.19 -18.41 -35.36
N GLY A 105 -0.31 -19.59 -34.93
CA GLY A 105 0.34 -20.86 -35.04
C GLY A 105 1.23 -21.27 -33.86
N LYS A 106 1.15 -20.55 -32.73
CA LYS A 106 1.84 -20.96 -31.49
C LYS A 106 1.06 -22.07 -30.77
N PRO A 107 1.72 -22.97 -30.06
CA PRO A 107 1.05 -24.01 -29.29
C PRO A 107 0.30 -23.38 -28.09
N VAL A 108 -0.82 -24.02 -27.69
CA VAL A 108 -1.52 -23.67 -26.43
C VAL A 108 -0.54 -23.82 -25.25
N PRO A 109 -0.49 -22.87 -24.31
CA PRO A 109 0.37 -22.94 -23.14
C PRO A 109 0.13 -24.23 -22.35
N GLY A 110 1.18 -24.80 -21.78
CA GLY A 110 1.07 -25.95 -20.88
C GLY A 110 0.60 -25.54 -19.48
N GLY A 111 0.20 -26.54 -18.66
CA GLY A 111 -0.19 -26.36 -17.27
C GLY A 111 -1.52 -25.66 -17.10
N LYS A 112 -1.73 -25.07 -15.92
CA LYS A 112 -3.01 -24.51 -15.50
C LYS A 112 -3.58 -23.44 -16.44
N MET A 113 -2.72 -22.64 -17.07
CA MET A 113 -3.17 -21.60 -18.00
C MET A 113 -3.77 -22.19 -19.27
N GLY A 114 -3.20 -23.30 -19.76
CA GLY A 114 -3.77 -24.03 -20.89
C GLY A 114 -5.09 -24.71 -20.54
N GLU A 115 -5.22 -25.27 -19.34
CA GLU A 115 -6.50 -25.82 -18.86
C GLU A 115 -7.60 -24.76 -18.81
N LEU A 116 -7.29 -23.57 -18.25
CA LEU A 116 -8.21 -22.45 -18.21
C LEU A 116 -8.60 -21.95 -19.61
N TYR A 117 -7.62 -21.90 -20.52
CA TYR A 117 -7.89 -21.53 -21.92
C TYR A 117 -8.82 -22.53 -22.61
N ASN A 118 -8.62 -23.84 -22.42
CA ASN A 118 -9.50 -24.86 -22.96
C ASN A 118 -10.92 -24.76 -22.40
N LEU A 119 -11.06 -24.55 -21.08
CA LEU A 119 -12.36 -24.31 -20.45
C LEU A 119 -13.07 -23.05 -20.99
N TRP A 120 -12.30 -22.02 -21.30
CA TRP A 120 -12.85 -20.81 -21.93
C TRP A 120 -13.34 -21.08 -23.35
N GLN A 121 -12.57 -21.80 -24.16
CA GLN A 121 -12.98 -22.20 -25.49
C GLN A 121 -14.27 -23.06 -25.48
N GLU A 122 -14.46 -23.87 -24.45
CA GLU A 122 -15.67 -24.68 -24.24
C GLU A 122 -16.85 -23.87 -23.67
N GLY A 123 -16.68 -22.57 -23.41
CA GLY A 123 -17.71 -21.73 -22.77
C GLY A 123 -17.98 -22.05 -21.30
N ARG A 124 -17.12 -22.83 -20.65
CA ARG A 124 -17.23 -23.27 -19.25
C ARG A 124 -16.50 -22.35 -18.27
N TYR A 125 -15.78 -21.37 -18.77
CA TYR A 125 -14.99 -20.43 -18.00
C TYR A 125 -15.19 -19.00 -18.53
N ASP A 126 -15.58 -18.06 -17.66
CA ASP A 126 -15.72 -16.64 -17.98
C ASP A 126 -14.56 -15.87 -17.31
N PRO A 127 -13.51 -15.51 -18.06
CA PRO A 127 -12.35 -14.85 -17.50
C PRO A 127 -12.67 -13.47 -16.94
N ALA A 128 -13.67 -12.77 -17.47
CA ALA A 128 -14.06 -11.46 -16.97
C ALA A 128 -14.69 -11.54 -15.57
N LYS A 129 -15.45 -12.60 -15.30
CA LYS A 129 -16.03 -12.87 -13.97
C LYS A 129 -14.99 -13.39 -12.97
N GLN A 130 -13.88 -13.94 -13.46
CA GLN A 130 -12.86 -14.57 -12.65
C GLN A 130 -11.67 -13.66 -12.34
N ASP A 131 -11.70 -12.40 -12.79
CA ASP A 131 -10.71 -11.39 -12.40
C ASP A 131 -10.86 -11.02 -10.92
N PRO A 132 -9.97 -11.51 -10.02
CA PRO A 132 -10.23 -11.50 -8.59
C PRO A 132 -10.30 -10.11 -7.99
N PHE A 133 -9.54 -9.14 -8.50
CA PHE A 133 -9.58 -7.78 -8.01
C PHE A 133 -10.83 -7.03 -8.48
N SER A 134 -11.17 -7.16 -9.75
CA SER A 134 -12.37 -6.56 -10.30
C SER A 134 -13.63 -7.12 -9.64
N ASN A 135 -13.68 -8.43 -9.40
CA ASN A 135 -14.76 -9.08 -8.67
C ASN A 135 -14.84 -8.63 -7.20
N TYR A 136 -13.70 -8.48 -6.52
CA TYR A 136 -13.65 -7.97 -5.16
C TYR A 136 -14.26 -6.56 -5.10
N ILE A 137 -13.80 -5.64 -5.93
CA ILE A 137 -14.31 -4.26 -6.00
C ILE A 137 -15.81 -4.23 -6.32
N ALA A 138 -16.26 -5.04 -7.28
CA ALA A 138 -17.67 -5.10 -7.67
C ALA A 138 -18.56 -5.66 -6.53
N THR A 139 -18.04 -6.58 -5.73
CA THR A 139 -18.79 -7.24 -4.66
C THR A 139 -18.82 -6.38 -3.38
N THR A 140 -17.71 -5.76 -3.01
CA THR A 140 -17.61 -4.97 -1.78
C THR A 140 -18.07 -3.52 -1.96
N GLY A 141 -18.02 -3.00 -3.19
CA GLY A 141 -18.24 -1.58 -3.48
C GLY A 141 -17.06 -0.69 -3.01
N ASP A 142 -15.95 -1.29 -2.61
CA ASP A 142 -14.77 -0.57 -2.16
C ASP A 142 -14.17 0.27 -3.29
N LYS A 143 -13.58 1.40 -2.93
CA LYS A 143 -12.83 2.23 -3.87
C LYS A 143 -11.39 1.76 -3.92
N PRO A 144 -10.80 1.57 -5.12
CA PRO A 144 -9.41 1.15 -5.23
C PRO A 144 -8.40 2.21 -4.78
N ASN A 145 -8.89 3.42 -4.52
CA ASN A 145 -8.05 4.55 -4.07
C ASN A 145 -8.64 5.16 -2.80
N ALA A 146 -7.77 5.44 -1.85
CA ALA A 146 -8.12 6.12 -0.61
C ALA A 146 -7.14 7.28 -0.38
N PHE A 147 -7.68 8.42 0.03
CA PHE A 147 -6.92 9.57 0.48
C PHE A 147 -7.43 9.96 1.87
N ASN A 148 -6.53 10.07 2.82
CA ASN A 148 -6.83 10.51 4.17
C ASN A 148 -5.95 11.69 4.53
N ALA A 149 -6.53 12.67 5.23
CA ALA A 149 -5.79 13.74 5.86
C ALA A 149 -6.18 13.79 7.34
N ASN A 150 -5.21 14.07 8.18
CA ASN A 150 -5.45 14.15 9.62
C ASN A 150 -4.70 15.32 10.24
N VAL A 151 -5.28 15.82 11.32
CA VAL A 151 -4.65 16.76 12.24
C VAL A 151 -4.74 16.22 13.65
N GLY A 152 -3.77 16.52 14.49
CA GLY A 152 -3.73 16.01 15.86
C GLY A 152 -3.13 16.99 16.85
N LEU A 153 -3.50 16.77 18.10
CA LEU A 153 -2.86 17.39 19.26
C LEU A 153 -2.20 16.30 20.07
N PHE A 154 -1.03 16.57 20.59
CA PHE A 154 -0.34 15.60 21.43
C PHE A 154 0.38 16.24 22.61
N ALA A 155 0.55 15.43 23.64
CA ALA A 155 1.41 15.71 24.76
C ALA A 155 2.43 14.59 24.89
N GLN A 156 3.69 14.93 25.21
CA GLN A 156 4.75 13.95 25.40
C GLN A 156 5.64 14.31 26.57
N TYR A 157 6.11 13.26 27.26
CA TYR A 157 7.13 13.34 28.28
C TYR A 157 8.36 12.55 27.81
N ASP A 158 9.51 13.20 27.69
CA ASP A 158 10.70 12.61 27.12
C ASP A 158 11.93 12.90 27.98
N THR A 159 12.34 11.90 28.74
CA THR A 159 13.55 11.98 29.61
C THR A 159 14.73 11.22 29.04
N ARG A 160 14.62 10.70 27.83
CA ARG A 160 15.71 9.93 27.20
C ARG A 160 16.96 10.77 27.08
N ASP A 161 18.09 10.13 27.28
CA ASP A 161 19.41 10.72 27.08
C ASP A 161 19.69 11.03 25.61
N VAL A 162 19.30 10.12 24.71
CA VAL A 162 19.43 10.24 23.26
C VAL A 162 18.12 9.83 22.60
N THR A 163 17.70 10.55 21.56
CA THR A 163 16.41 10.31 20.89
C THR A 163 16.38 8.99 20.12
N PHE A 164 17.48 8.62 19.45
CA PHE A 164 17.52 7.46 18.55
C PHE A 164 18.02 6.16 19.17
N ASN A 165 18.89 6.25 20.17
CA ASN A 165 19.46 5.07 20.82
C ASN A 165 19.60 5.35 22.32
N ALA A 166 18.46 5.45 22.98
CA ALA A 166 18.38 5.77 24.39
C ALA A 166 18.93 4.62 25.24
N SER A 167 19.92 4.92 26.08
CA SER A 167 20.40 4.00 27.11
C SER A 167 19.68 4.18 28.44
N LYS A 168 19.07 5.34 28.66
CA LYS A 168 18.35 5.70 29.89
C LYS A 168 17.20 6.64 29.56
N GLY A 169 16.16 6.59 30.41
CA GLY A 169 15.02 7.49 30.36
C GLY A 169 13.74 6.85 29.85
N ILE A 170 12.67 7.62 29.88
CA ILE A 170 11.32 7.19 29.53
C ILE A 170 10.77 8.14 28.46
N PHE A 171 10.07 7.58 27.49
CA PHE A 171 9.29 8.32 26.52
C PHE A 171 7.82 7.88 26.57
N ILE A 172 6.94 8.84 26.82
CA ILE A 172 5.49 8.63 26.81
C ILE A 172 4.88 9.70 25.91
N LYS A 173 3.99 9.32 24.98
CA LYS A 173 3.26 10.22 24.11
C LYS A 173 1.77 9.84 24.13
N ALA A 174 0.91 10.82 24.34
CA ALA A 174 -0.52 10.70 24.13
C ALA A 174 -0.91 11.64 22.99
N GLU A 175 -1.71 11.15 22.05
CA GLU A 175 -2.10 11.89 20.84
C GLU A 175 -3.57 11.66 20.53
N ALA A 176 -4.30 12.72 20.24
CA ALA A 176 -5.65 12.69 19.69
C ALA A 176 -5.60 13.17 18.24
N LYS A 177 -6.19 12.40 17.33
CA LYS A 177 -6.24 12.70 15.88
C LYS A 177 -7.67 12.76 15.38
N TRP A 178 -7.89 13.67 14.44
CA TRP A 178 -9.13 13.79 13.68
C TRP A 178 -8.81 13.58 12.20
N TYR A 179 -9.69 12.82 11.54
CA TYR A 179 -9.62 12.45 10.14
C TYR A 179 -10.72 13.11 9.34
#